data_b959132710736d77057e416768d306d9
#
_entry.id   b959132710736d77057e416768d306d9
#
_cell.length_a   1.000
_cell.length_b   1.000
_cell.length_c   1.000
_cell.angle_alpha   90.00
_cell.angle_beta   90.00
_cell.angle_gamma   90.00
#
_symmetry.space_group_name_H-M   'P 1'
#
loop_
_entity.id
_entity.type
_entity.pdbx_description
1 polymer ?
#
loop_
_entity_poly.entity_id
_entity_poly.type
_entity_poly.pdbx_seq_one_letter_code
_entity_poly.pdbx_strand_id
1 'polypeptide(L)'
;MADFVRRRLKYLIGEDPMMTERLWHRVWEIDRIEEIQVHMLGSLDIACWDIKAQKAGLPLYQLLGGNDRRVPAYASTVTWPTMDEYERHIKHCMDIGFSAFKLHAWGDAKRDAKLSRNLRKWTGDDAPLMFDGSAGWDYPTALWFVRVLEECDFLWYEEPMREFDMPRYAQLAA
;
A
#
# COMPACT_ATOMS: atom_id res chain seq x y z
N MET A 1 -11.72 5.16 -14.30
CA MET A 1 -11.01 6.45 -14.26
C MET A 1 -11.52 7.45 -15.29
N ALA A 2 -11.35 7.23 -16.61
CA ALA A 2 -11.77 8.21 -17.64
C ALA A 2 -13.25 8.61 -17.58
N ASP A 3 -14.14 7.68 -17.29
CA ASP A 3 -15.60 7.95 -17.19
C ASP A 3 -15.91 8.78 -15.94
N PHE A 4 -15.24 8.52 -14.81
CA PHE A 4 -15.33 9.34 -13.61
C PHE A 4 -14.87 10.77 -13.87
N VAL A 5 -13.71 10.94 -14.51
CA VAL A 5 -13.17 12.28 -14.87
C VAL A 5 -14.18 13.03 -15.74
N ARG A 6 -14.72 12.39 -16.78
CA ARG A 6 -15.68 13.04 -17.69
C ARG A 6 -17.00 13.42 -17.03
N ARG A 7 -17.55 12.58 -16.15
CA ARG A 7 -18.88 12.79 -15.57
C ARG A 7 -18.88 13.62 -14.29
N ARG A 8 -17.89 13.40 -13.44
CA ARG A 8 -17.85 13.96 -12.08
C ARG A 8 -16.91 15.15 -11.95
N LEU A 9 -15.78 15.16 -12.66
CA LEU A 9 -14.83 16.26 -12.60
C LEU A 9 -15.10 17.39 -13.59
N LYS A 10 -16.25 17.36 -14.31
CA LYS A 10 -16.65 18.47 -15.20
C LYS A 10 -16.68 19.84 -14.50
N TYR A 11 -16.90 19.86 -13.18
CA TYR A 11 -16.93 21.06 -12.37
C TYR A 11 -15.53 21.69 -12.15
N LEU A 12 -14.48 20.95 -12.50
CA LEU A 12 -13.10 21.41 -12.40
C LEU A 12 -12.53 21.85 -13.74
N ILE A 13 -13.27 21.67 -14.84
CA ILE A 13 -12.87 22.11 -16.17
C ILE A 13 -12.79 23.65 -16.20
N GLY A 14 -11.64 24.19 -16.61
CA GLY A 14 -11.39 25.63 -16.64
C GLY A 14 -10.85 26.22 -15.34
N GLU A 15 -10.72 25.40 -14.29
CA GLU A 15 -10.06 25.85 -13.05
C GLU A 15 -8.53 25.86 -13.19
N ASP A 16 -7.87 26.72 -12.42
CA ASP A 16 -6.42 26.81 -12.39
C ASP A 16 -5.82 25.62 -11.61
N PRO A 17 -5.00 24.74 -12.23
CA PRO A 17 -4.37 23.60 -11.56
C PRO A 17 -3.37 24.03 -10.47
N MET A 18 -2.96 25.31 -10.45
CA MET A 18 -2.09 25.83 -9.39
C MET A 18 -2.83 25.99 -8.05
N MET A 19 -4.15 26.03 -8.06
CA MET A 19 -4.99 26.24 -6.89
C MET A 19 -5.47 24.90 -6.28
N THR A 20 -4.55 24.02 -5.92
CA THR A 20 -4.85 22.65 -5.43
C THR A 20 -5.81 22.64 -4.25
N GLU A 21 -5.63 23.50 -3.25
CA GLU A 21 -6.54 23.60 -2.10
C GLU A 21 -7.97 23.97 -2.51
N ARG A 22 -8.10 24.92 -3.45
CA ARG A 22 -9.41 25.32 -3.98
C ARG A 22 -10.08 24.19 -4.72
N LEU A 23 -9.31 23.43 -5.53
CA LEU A 23 -9.82 22.25 -6.24
C LEU A 23 -10.28 21.16 -5.27
N TRP A 24 -9.51 20.92 -4.21
CA TRP A 24 -9.83 20.00 -3.12
C TRP A 24 -11.17 20.39 -2.47
N HIS A 25 -11.28 21.62 -1.98
CA HIS A 25 -12.50 22.10 -1.33
C HIS A 25 -13.72 22.02 -2.24
N ARG A 26 -13.57 22.30 -3.52
CA ARG A 26 -14.66 22.24 -4.49
C ARG A 26 -15.18 20.81 -4.69
N VAL A 27 -14.28 19.81 -4.74
CA VAL A 27 -14.68 18.39 -4.81
C VAL A 27 -15.28 17.93 -3.50
N TRP A 28 -14.74 18.36 -2.36
CA TRP A 28 -15.29 18.06 -1.03
C TRP A 28 -16.73 18.56 -0.88
N GLU A 29 -17.04 19.75 -1.35
CA GLU A 29 -18.42 20.27 -1.33
C GLU A 29 -19.38 19.47 -2.24
N ILE A 30 -18.90 18.97 -3.35
CA ILE A 30 -19.69 18.11 -4.24
C ILE A 30 -19.87 16.72 -3.61
N ASP A 31 -18.84 16.14 -3.03
CA ASP A 31 -18.87 14.83 -2.37
C ASP A 31 -19.93 14.78 -1.27
N ARG A 32 -20.06 15.82 -0.51
CA ARG A 32 -21.03 15.97 0.56
C ARG A 32 -22.50 15.78 0.11
N ILE A 33 -22.77 15.98 -1.20
CA ILE A 33 -24.10 15.92 -1.79
C ILE A 33 -24.24 14.69 -2.71
N GLU A 34 -23.21 14.40 -3.50
CA GLU A 34 -23.24 13.41 -4.58
C GLU A 34 -22.51 12.10 -4.26
N GLU A 35 -21.95 11.95 -3.06
CA GLU A 35 -21.17 10.78 -2.63
C GLU A 35 -20.11 10.35 -3.66
N ILE A 36 -19.19 11.26 -3.98
CA ILE A 36 -18.10 11.00 -4.91
C ILE A 36 -17.05 10.13 -4.21
N GLN A 37 -16.48 9.19 -4.95
CA GLN A 37 -15.31 8.44 -4.46
C GLN A 37 -14.08 9.37 -4.40
N VAL A 38 -13.87 10.03 -3.26
CA VAL A 38 -12.83 11.07 -3.05
C VAL A 38 -11.43 10.58 -3.43
N HIS A 39 -11.13 9.28 -3.25
CA HIS A 39 -9.83 8.72 -3.66
C HIS A 39 -9.55 8.88 -5.17
N MET A 40 -10.58 9.00 -6.01
CA MET A 40 -10.38 9.27 -7.45
C MET A 40 -9.91 10.70 -7.73
N LEU A 41 -10.16 11.64 -6.79
CA LEU A 41 -9.59 12.97 -6.86
C LEU A 41 -8.06 12.94 -6.76
N GLY A 42 -7.49 12.00 -6.01
CA GLY A 42 -6.05 11.84 -5.84
C GLY A 42 -5.29 11.81 -7.17
N SER A 43 -5.84 11.16 -8.20
CA SER A 43 -5.21 11.13 -9.52
C SER A 43 -5.14 12.52 -10.19
N LEU A 44 -6.16 13.36 -9.98
CA LEU A 44 -6.17 14.73 -10.50
C LEU A 44 -5.24 15.62 -9.66
N ASP A 45 -5.26 15.46 -8.35
CA ASP A 45 -4.39 16.21 -7.43
C ASP A 45 -2.93 15.94 -7.73
N ILE A 46 -2.53 14.68 -7.94
CA ILE A 46 -1.18 14.31 -8.39
C ILE A 46 -0.82 15.03 -9.69
N ALA A 47 -1.71 15.09 -10.67
CA ALA A 47 -1.47 15.80 -11.94
C ALA A 47 -1.29 17.31 -11.72
N CYS A 48 -2.07 17.93 -10.84
CA CYS A 48 -1.93 19.34 -10.49
C CYS A 48 -0.59 19.63 -9.81
N TRP A 49 -0.16 18.77 -8.89
CA TRP A 49 1.15 18.89 -8.24
C TRP A 49 2.30 18.67 -9.22
N ASP A 50 2.16 17.78 -10.19
CA ASP A 50 3.15 17.59 -11.25
C ASP A 50 3.27 18.84 -12.13
N ILE A 51 2.14 19.45 -12.52
CA ILE A 51 2.12 20.74 -13.24
C ILE A 51 2.82 21.84 -12.43
N LYS A 52 2.56 21.92 -11.12
CA LYS A 52 3.24 22.88 -10.24
C LYS A 52 4.75 22.69 -10.23
N ALA A 53 5.20 21.45 -10.09
CA ALA A 53 6.62 21.11 -10.06
C ALA A 53 7.31 21.45 -11.38
N GLN A 54 6.70 21.09 -12.51
CA GLN A 54 7.20 21.43 -13.84
C GLN A 54 7.28 22.98 -14.04
N LYS A 55 6.26 23.71 -13.64
CA LYS A 55 6.24 25.16 -13.73
C LYS A 55 7.27 25.84 -12.83
N ALA A 56 7.57 25.25 -11.69
CA ALA A 56 8.63 25.69 -10.79
C ALA A 56 10.04 25.29 -11.24
N GLY A 57 10.17 24.40 -12.23
CA GLY A 57 11.45 23.83 -12.66
C GLY A 57 12.10 22.94 -11.61
N LEU A 58 11.31 22.36 -10.70
CA LEU A 58 11.79 21.52 -9.60
C LEU A 58 11.20 20.11 -9.69
N PRO A 59 11.94 19.08 -9.27
CA PRO A 59 11.35 17.79 -8.96
C PRO A 59 10.29 17.93 -7.86
N LEU A 60 9.19 17.17 -7.96
CA LEU A 60 8.07 17.26 -7.02
C LEU A 60 8.50 17.09 -5.55
N TYR A 61 9.42 16.16 -5.26
CA TYR A 61 9.90 15.95 -3.89
C TYR A 61 10.59 17.19 -3.31
N GLN A 62 11.30 17.97 -4.13
CA GLN A 62 11.91 19.22 -3.68
C GLN A 62 10.86 20.34 -3.49
N LEU A 63 9.87 20.42 -4.38
CA LEU A 63 8.76 21.36 -4.20
C LEU A 63 8.00 21.11 -2.91
N LEU A 64 7.88 19.84 -2.49
CA LEU A 64 7.26 19.41 -1.23
C LEU A 64 8.21 19.51 -0.02
N GLY A 65 9.42 20.03 -0.17
CA GLY A 65 10.38 20.20 0.93
C GLY A 65 11.22 18.97 1.25
N GLY A 66 11.24 17.96 0.36
CA GLY A 66 12.09 16.77 0.53
C GLY A 66 13.57 17.11 0.35
N ASN A 67 14.42 16.45 1.14
CA ASN A 67 15.87 16.70 1.21
C ASN A 67 16.73 15.53 0.75
N ASP A 68 16.20 14.32 0.67
CA ASP A 68 16.93 13.13 0.20
C ASP A 68 16.13 12.42 -0.90
N ARG A 69 16.87 11.84 -1.86
CA ARG A 69 16.30 11.01 -2.94
C ARG A 69 16.23 9.55 -2.57
N ARG A 70 16.99 9.12 -1.55
CA ARG A 70 17.10 7.73 -1.17
C ARG A 70 16.03 7.41 -0.14
N VAL A 71 15.18 6.46 -0.49
CA VAL A 71 14.13 5.92 0.38
C VAL A 71 14.36 4.41 0.47
N PRO A 72 14.43 3.83 1.67
CA PRO A 72 14.43 2.39 1.82
C PRO A 72 13.21 1.78 1.14
N ALA A 73 13.41 0.71 0.38
CA ALA A 73 12.35 0.05 -0.37
C ALA A 73 12.33 -1.45 -0.07
N TYR A 74 11.17 -2.04 -0.11
CA TYR A 74 10.97 -3.49 -0.08
C TYR A 74 10.25 -3.97 -1.33
N ALA A 75 10.47 -5.22 -1.71
CA ALA A 75 9.71 -5.88 -2.76
C ALA A 75 8.35 -6.32 -2.19
N SER A 76 7.27 -5.68 -2.64
CA SER A 76 5.90 -6.06 -2.31
C SER A 76 5.39 -7.05 -3.35
N THR A 77 4.99 -8.25 -2.93
CA THR A 77 4.49 -9.25 -3.88
C THR A 77 3.05 -8.95 -4.28
N VAL A 78 2.65 -9.49 -5.42
CA VAL A 78 1.25 -9.77 -5.73
C VAL A 78 0.91 -11.20 -5.27
N THR A 79 -0.35 -11.57 -5.30
CA THR A 79 -0.74 -12.96 -5.02
C THR A 79 -0.42 -13.85 -6.23
N TRP A 80 0.54 -14.76 -6.07
CA TRP A 80 0.91 -15.74 -7.08
C TRP A 80 0.15 -17.06 -6.90
N PRO A 81 -0.19 -17.80 -7.96
CA PRO A 81 -0.96 -19.03 -7.87
C PRO A 81 -0.27 -20.14 -7.05
N THR A 82 1.05 -20.25 -7.15
CA THR A 82 1.81 -21.37 -6.57
C THR A 82 2.99 -20.90 -5.71
N MET A 83 3.46 -21.81 -4.85
CA MET A 83 4.64 -21.62 -4.02
C MET A 83 5.91 -21.40 -4.87
N ASP A 84 6.05 -22.14 -5.96
CA ASP A 84 7.21 -22.08 -6.85
C ASP A 84 7.27 -20.73 -7.58
N GLU A 85 6.12 -20.13 -7.88
CA GLU A 85 6.06 -18.78 -8.46
C GLU A 85 6.50 -17.73 -7.45
N TYR A 86 6.07 -17.83 -6.18
CA TYR A 86 6.59 -16.95 -5.13
C TYR A 86 8.11 -17.08 -5.01
N GLU A 87 8.63 -18.29 -4.90
CA GLU A 87 10.07 -18.53 -4.77
C GLU A 87 10.86 -17.91 -5.92
N ARG A 88 10.43 -18.13 -7.16
CA ARG A 88 11.06 -17.58 -8.36
C ARG A 88 11.08 -16.06 -8.36
N HIS A 89 9.95 -15.42 -8.00
CA HIS A 89 9.86 -13.97 -7.96
C HIS A 89 10.66 -13.36 -6.81
N ILE A 90 10.66 -13.97 -5.64
CA ILE A 90 11.49 -13.51 -4.51
C ILE A 90 12.98 -13.59 -4.88
N LYS A 91 13.44 -14.71 -5.46
CA LYS A 91 14.82 -14.85 -5.94
C LYS A 91 15.17 -13.79 -6.98
N HIS A 92 14.28 -13.56 -7.94
CA HIS A 92 14.49 -12.48 -8.93
C HIS A 92 14.60 -11.10 -8.26
N CYS A 93 13.75 -10.80 -7.27
CA CYS A 93 13.85 -9.54 -6.53
C CYS A 93 15.19 -9.42 -5.77
N MET A 94 15.68 -10.52 -5.19
CA MET A 94 17.01 -10.56 -4.56
C MET A 94 18.13 -10.28 -5.58
N ASP A 95 18.05 -10.90 -6.77
CA ASP A 95 19.05 -10.74 -7.85
C ASP A 95 19.15 -9.29 -8.34
N ILE A 96 18.04 -8.54 -8.33
CA ILE A 96 18.01 -7.11 -8.70
C ILE A 96 18.26 -6.16 -7.53
N GLY A 97 18.56 -6.68 -6.33
CA GLY A 97 19.07 -5.91 -5.20
C GLY A 97 18.08 -5.57 -4.09
N PHE A 98 16.85 -6.12 -4.10
CA PHE A 98 15.97 -6.00 -2.94
C PHE A 98 16.45 -6.90 -1.79
N SER A 99 16.42 -6.35 -0.58
CA SER A 99 16.81 -7.05 0.66
C SER A 99 15.68 -7.17 1.68
N ALA A 100 14.52 -6.57 1.42
CA ALA A 100 13.35 -6.60 2.26
C ALA A 100 12.10 -6.98 1.45
N PHE A 101 11.14 -7.70 2.04
CA PHE A 101 10.03 -8.30 1.30
C PHE A 101 8.72 -8.23 2.06
N LYS A 102 7.63 -7.83 1.37
CA LYS A 102 6.27 -7.89 1.90
C LYS A 102 5.43 -8.88 1.10
N LEU A 103 4.82 -9.84 1.80
CA LEU A 103 3.90 -10.81 1.20
C LEU A 103 2.49 -10.25 1.12
N HIS A 104 1.88 -10.39 -0.08
CA HIS A 104 0.45 -10.57 -0.25
C HIS A 104 0.22 -12.05 -0.57
N ALA A 105 -0.65 -12.72 0.16
CA ALA A 105 -0.80 -14.17 0.04
C ALA A 105 -2.24 -14.56 -0.35
N TRP A 106 -2.64 -15.81 -0.10
CA TRP A 106 -3.90 -16.33 -0.66
C TRP A 106 -5.14 -16.07 0.21
N GLY A 107 -4.94 -15.66 1.47
CA GLY A 107 -6.02 -15.57 2.45
C GLY A 107 -6.39 -16.95 3.06
N ASP A 108 -5.55 -17.96 2.86
CA ASP A 108 -5.62 -19.26 3.53
C ASP A 108 -4.53 -19.33 4.60
N ALA A 109 -4.91 -19.18 5.87
CA ALA A 109 -3.96 -19.01 6.96
C ALA A 109 -2.94 -20.18 7.06
N LYS A 110 -3.31 -21.41 6.78
CA LYS A 110 -2.40 -22.56 6.83
C LYS A 110 -1.41 -22.56 5.66
N ARG A 111 -1.90 -22.24 4.48
CA ARG A 111 -1.08 -22.12 3.27
C ARG A 111 -0.13 -20.94 3.38
N ASP A 112 -0.64 -19.83 3.89
CA ASP A 112 0.11 -18.58 4.07
C ASP A 112 1.18 -18.72 5.17
N ALA A 113 0.90 -19.48 6.23
CA ALA A 113 1.90 -19.85 7.23
C ALA A 113 3.07 -20.65 6.64
N LYS A 114 2.77 -21.57 5.70
CA LYS A 114 3.82 -22.30 4.98
C LYS A 114 4.64 -21.37 4.08
N LEU A 115 3.98 -20.44 3.40
CA LEU A 115 4.65 -19.43 2.56
C LEU A 115 5.55 -18.52 3.40
N SER A 116 5.08 -18.04 4.56
CA SER A 116 5.86 -17.19 5.46
C SER A 116 7.14 -17.88 5.95
N ARG A 117 7.04 -19.15 6.36
CA ARG A 117 8.22 -19.95 6.72
C ARG A 117 9.17 -20.18 5.55
N ASN A 118 8.63 -20.37 4.35
CA ASN A 118 9.46 -20.51 3.14
C ASN A 118 10.13 -19.21 2.76
N LEU A 119 9.42 -18.07 2.86
CA LEU A 119 10.04 -16.78 2.60
C LEU A 119 11.27 -16.57 3.50
N ARG A 120 11.16 -16.80 4.81
CA ARG A 120 12.29 -16.72 5.73
C ARG A 120 13.46 -17.61 5.30
N LYS A 121 13.19 -18.85 4.86
CA LYS A 121 14.21 -19.75 4.35
C LYS A 121 14.88 -19.26 3.07
N TRP A 122 14.12 -18.64 2.17
CA TRP A 122 14.65 -18.16 0.89
C TRP A 122 15.49 -16.91 1.04
N THR A 123 15.11 -16.02 1.98
CA THR A 123 15.75 -14.70 2.15
C THR A 123 16.84 -14.66 3.22
N GLY A 124 16.95 -15.72 4.04
CA GLY A 124 17.90 -15.76 5.17
C GLY A 124 17.36 -15.08 6.42
N ASP A 125 18.12 -15.15 7.51
CA ASP A 125 17.67 -14.77 8.85
C ASP A 125 17.57 -13.23 9.05
N ASP A 126 18.37 -12.46 8.33
CA ASP A 126 18.50 -11.00 8.53
C ASP A 126 17.53 -10.15 7.66
N ALA A 127 16.84 -10.74 6.70
CA ALA A 127 15.97 -9.99 5.80
C ALA A 127 14.74 -9.44 6.54
N PRO A 128 14.45 -8.13 6.48
CA PRO A 128 13.19 -7.57 6.97
C PRO A 128 12.01 -8.14 6.17
N LEU A 129 11.11 -8.85 6.86
CA LEU A 129 9.93 -9.46 6.26
C LEU A 129 8.66 -8.82 6.79
N MET A 130 7.67 -8.68 5.93
CA MET A 130 6.39 -8.10 6.25
C MET A 130 5.27 -8.95 5.64
N PHE A 131 4.10 -8.94 6.26
CA PHE A 131 2.92 -9.64 5.76
C PHE A 131 1.72 -8.71 5.71
N ASP A 132 0.99 -8.75 4.61
CA ASP A 132 -0.24 -8.02 4.39
C ASP A 132 -1.41 -9.01 4.28
N GLY A 133 -2.31 -8.97 5.26
CA GLY A 133 -3.47 -9.83 5.38
C GLY A 133 -4.68 -9.36 4.57
N SER A 134 -4.62 -8.17 3.97
CA SER A 134 -5.69 -7.58 3.16
C SER A 134 -7.06 -7.60 3.85
N ALA A 135 -7.10 -7.42 5.16
CA ALA A 135 -8.29 -7.42 6.01
C ALA A 135 -9.15 -8.70 5.90
N GLY A 136 -8.53 -9.82 5.53
CA GLY A 136 -9.23 -11.04 5.14
C GLY A 136 -9.66 -11.96 6.28
N TRP A 137 -9.13 -11.79 7.50
CA TRP A 137 -9.32 -12.78 8.56
C TRP A 137 -10.17 -12.27 9.74
N ASP A 138 -10.66 -13.21 10.52
CA ASP A 138 -11.24 -12.97 11.84
C ASP A 138 -10.15 -12.91 12.92
N TYR A 139 -10.51 -12.42 14.11
CA TYR A 139 -9.55 -12.28 15.21
C TYR A 139 -8.89 -13.60 15.65
N PRO A 140 -9.60 -14.74 15.83
CA PRO A 140 -8.95 -16.00 16.17
C PRO A 140 -7.91 -16.44 15.14
N THR A 141 -8.20 -16.30 13.86
CA THR A 141 -7.27 -16.63 12.77
C THR A 141 -6.08 -15.70 12.76
N ALA A 142 -6.30 -14.37 12.89
CA ALA A 142 -5.23 -13.39 12.96
C ALA A 142 -4.32 -13.62 14.17
N LEU A 143 -4.89 -13.94 15.34
CA LEU A 143 -4.14 -14.25 16.57
C LEU A 143 -3.31 -15.53 16.45
N TRP A 144 -3.83 -16.54 15.75
CA TRP A 144 -3.04 -17.74 15.45
C TRP A 144 -1.91 -17.43 14.47
N PHE A 145 -2.18 -16.65 13.45
CA PHE A 145 -1.23 -16.37 12.38
C PHE A 145 -0.09 -15.45 12.85
N VAL A 146 -0.36 -14.50 13.75
CA VAL A 146 0.71 -13.63 14.30
C VAL A 146 1.81 -14.45 14.97
N ARG A 147 1.47 -15.58 15.62
CA ARG A 147 2.48 -16.48 16.21
C ARG A 147 3.43 -17.06 15.16
N VAL A 148 2.90 -17.35 13.96
CA VAL A 148 3.73 -17.82 12.84
C VAL A 148 4.66 -16.71 12.35
N LEU A 149 4.18 -15.49 12.31
CA LEU A 149 4.99 -14.33 11.92
C LEU A 149 6.08 -14.03 12.97
N GLU A 150 5.77 -14.14 14.26
CA GLU A 150 6.74 -14.06 15.36
C GLU A 150 7.82 -15.15 15.24
N GLU A 151 7.44 -16.41 15.02
CA GLU A 151 8.38 -17.52 14.79
C GLU A 151 9.33 -17.26 13.60
N CYS A 152 8.88 -16.51 12.61
CA CYS A 152 9.64 -16.18 11.40
C CYS A 152 10.29 -14.79 11.45
N ASP A 153 10.25 -14.10 12.59
CA ASP A 153 10.81 -12.75 12.78
C ASP A 153 10.33 -11.75 11.71
N PHE A 154 9.02 -11.65 11.52
CA PHE A 154 8.42 -10.63 10.65
C PHE A 154 8.36 -9.28 11.35
N LEU A 155 8.68 -8.22 10.64
CA LEU A 155 8.77 -6.85 11.16
C LEU A 155 7.41 -6.25 11.46
N TRP A 156 6.41 -6.50 10.61
CA TRP A 156 5.02 -6.11 10.86
C TRP A 156 4.00 -7.04 10.18
N TYR A 157 2.78 -6.95 10.69
CA TYR A 157 1.59 -7.57 10.15
C TYR A 157 0.57 -6.49 9.77
N GLU A 158 0.37 -6.25 8.48
CA GLU A 158 -0.50 -5.25 7.90
C GLU A 158 -1.90 -5.82 7.68
N GLU A 159 -2.92 -5.03 7.98
CA GLU A 159 -4.33 -5.37 7.75
C GLU A 159 -4.74 -6.81 8.13
N PRO A 160 -4.47 -7.27 9.37
CA PRO A 160 -4.84 -8.65 9.77
C PRO A 160 -6.35 -8.90 9.71
N MET A 161 -7.16 -7.88 9.98
CA MET A 161 -8.62 -7.95 10.09
C MET A 161 -9.25 -6.68 9.49
N ARG A 162 -10.60 -6.63 9.45
CA ARG A 162 -11.32 -5.41 9.08
C ARG A 162 -10.99 -4.26 10.01
N GLU A 163 -10.81 -3.08 9.44
CA GLU A 163 -10.37 -1.83 10.09
C GLU A 163 -11.34 -1.30 11.16
N PHE A 164 -12.56 -1.80 11.20
CA PHE A 164 -13.61 -1.32 12.14
C PHE A 164 -13.47 -1.90 13.55
N ASP A 165 -12.63 -2.90 13.80
CA ASP A 165 -12.47 -3.56 15.09
C ASP A 165 -11.18 -3.11 15.83
N MET A 166 -11.08 -1.82 16.07
CA MET A 166 -9.92 -1.23 16.76
C MET A 166 -9.59 -1.86 18.12
N PRO A 167 -10.57 -2.27 18.97
CA PRO A 167 -10.25 -2.95 20.23
C PRO A 167 -9.49 -4.27 20.03
N ARG A 168 -9.81 -5.04 18.99
CA ARG A 168 -9.10 -6.29 18.68
C ARG A 168 -7.73 -6.05 18.05
N TYR A 169 -7.56 -4.97 17.30
CA TYR A 169 -6.22 -4.56 16.86
C TYR A 169 -5.31 -4.28 18.08
N ALA A 170 -5.81 -3.56 19.09
CA ALA A 170 -5.07 -3.32 20.31
C ALA A 170 -4.73 -4.60 21.08
N GLN A 171 -5.65 -5.58 21.11
CA GLN A 171 -5.39 -6.90 21.71
C GLN A 171 -4.38 -7.73 20.92
N LEU A 172 -4.36 -7.62 19.58
CA LEU A 172 -3.42 -8.34 18.75
C LEU A 172 -2.01 -7.77 18.86
N ALA A 173 -1.87 -6.46 19.15
CA ALA A 173 -0.61 -5.77 19.31
C ALA A 173 -0.01 -5.87 20.72
N ALA A 174 -0.75 -6.40 21.71
CA ALA A 174 -0.32 -6.55 23.10
C ALA A 174 0.45 -7.86 23.32
#